data_78133ef60af75d7924f2e8dcbece0b12
#
_entry.id   78133ef60af75d7924f2e8dcbece0b12
#
_cell.length_a   1.000
_cell.length_b   1.000
_cell.length_c   1.000
_cell.angle_alpha   90.00
_cell.angle_beta   90.00
_cell.angle_gamma   90.00
#
_symmetry.space_group_name_H-M   'P 1'
#
loop_
_entity.id
_entity.type
_entity.pdbx_description
1 polymer ?
#
loop_
_entity_poly.entity_id
_entity_poly.type
_entity_poly.pdbx_seq_one_letter_code
_entity_poly.pdbx_strand_id
1 'polypeptide(L)'
;MAEGNAIRIGVVTPISGTYAGIGQQVTWGLDMAAAEINANGGIMGRQIELVYEDSEANPAVAVQKAEKLYTSENVDFLTGTVNSGATLAVGQVAERAGKLLATTVSFSDAITGDKCSPNVFRVNARAGQQSAALAAWVKQEQPGAKIFYLGPDYEMGRSTVAAFKENAELVGAESVGEVFAPLDSKDYSQYFGRVRSARPEVLYTSVAGNDTVRLFTQMKDFGVLDGLTVLGASGTVTGQNIGAIGDAAEGFITGVGYSPLIDSSENKAFVEKF
;
A
#
# COMPACT_ATOMS: atom_id res chain seq x y z
N MET A 1 -23.07 1.46 -35.95
CA MET A 1 -23.25 1.27 -34.50
C MET A 1 -23.08 2.65 -33.91
N ALA A 2 -24.00 3.13 -33.07
CA ALA A 2 -23.84 4.43 -32.42
C ALA A 2 -22.55 4.40 -31.60
N GLU A 3 -21.64 5.35 -31.84
CA GLU A 3 -20.49 5.61 -30.99
C GLU A 3 -21.03 5.97 -29.60
N GLY A 4 -21.07 4.98 -28.71
CA GLY A 4 -21.39 5.22 -27.30
C GLY A 4 -20.28 6.09 -26.72
N ASN A 5 -20.63 7.08 -25.88
CA ASN A 5 -19.64 7.84 -25.13
C ASN A 5 -18.67 6.90 -24.42
N ALA A 6 -17.37 7.25 -24.37
CA ALA A 6 -16.36 6.48 -23.65
C ALA A 6 -16.79 6.20 -22.18
N ILE A 7 -16.29 5.14 -21.59
CA ILE A 7 -16.35 4.92 -20.15
C ILE A 7 -15.18 5.70 -19.56
N ARG A 8 -15.48 6.79 -18.86
CA ARG A 8 -14.47 7.68 -18.28
C ARG A 8 -14.19 7.29 -16.82
N ILE A 9 -12.96 6.89 -16.53
CA ILE A 9 -12.54 6.47 -15.21
C ILE A 9 -11.57 7.50 -14.63
N GLY A 10 -11.95 8.14 -13.53
CA GLY A 10 -11.07 9.04 -12.81
C GLY A 10 -10.06 8.28 -11.96
N VAL A 11 -8.78 8.62 -12.08
CA VAL A 11 -7.69 7.98 -11.33
C VAL A 11 -7.09 8.99 -10.38
N VAL A 12 -7.34 8.82 -9.08
CA VAL A 12 -6.77 9.64 -8.00
C VAL A 12 -5.61 8.87 -7.39
N THR A 13 -4.36 9.19 -7.78
CA THR A 13 -3.18 8.46 -7.33
C THR A 13 -2.02 9.41 -7.06
N PRO A 14 -1.06 9.09 -6.16
CA PRO A 14 0.09 9.97 -5.95
C PRO A 14 1.05 9.88 -7.14
N ILE A 15 1.11 10.93 -7.94
CA ILE A 15 2.05 11.09 -9.05
C ILE A 15 3.33 11.75 -8.56
N SER A 16 3.25 12.49 -7.47
CA SER A 16 4.37 13.14 -6.80
C SER A 16 4.48 12.74 -5.31
N GLY A 17 5.56 13.16 -4.64
CA GLY A 17 5.78 12.95 -3.20
C GLY A 17 6.29 11.56 -2.83
N THR A 18 6.14 11.20 -1.56
CA THR A 18 6.73 9.98 -0.94
C THR A 18 6.26 8.69 -1.60
N TYR A 19 5.05 8.66 -2.14
CA TYR A 19 4.47 7.48 -2.78
C TYR A 19 4.40 7.55 -4.31
N ALA A 20 5.13 8.48 -4.94
CA ALA A 20 5.14 8.64 -6.40
C ALA A 20 5.47 7.33 -7.14
N GLY A 21 6.47 6.57 -6.66
CA GLY A 21 6.83 5.28 -7.26
C GLY A 21 5.70 4.25 -7.21
N ILE A 22 4.92 4.21 -6.12
CA ILE A 22 3.75 3.32 -6.02
C ILE A 22 2.63 3.80 -6.96
N GLY A 23 2.39 5.11 -7.01
CA GLY A 23 1.42 5.72 -7.93
C GLY A 23 1.77 5.45 -9.39
N GLN A 24 3.04 5.47 -9.76
CA GLN A 24 3.52 5.11 -11.09
C GLN A 24 3.14 3.68 -11.49
N GLN A 25 3.30 2.70 -10.58
CA GLN A 25 2.87 1.32 -10.85
C GLN A 25 1.36 1.22 -11.05
N VAL A 26 0.58 2.00 -10.30
CA VAL A 26 -0.88 2.09 -10.49
C VAL A 26 -1.20 2.62 -11.89
N THR A 27 -0.52 3.68 -12.36
CA THR A 27 -0.77 4.23 -13.70
C THR A 27 -0.41 3.22 -14.79
N TRP A 28 0.75 2.57 -14.71
CA TRP A 28 1.16 1.57 -15.68
C TRP A 28 0.18 0.39 -15.78
N GLY A 29 -0.25 -0.14 -14.62
CA GLY A 29 -1.20 -1.24 -14.59
C GLY A 29 -2.56 -0.87 -15.19
N LEU A 30 -3.06 0.33 -14.89
CA LEU A 30 -4.33 0.83 -15.43
C LEU A 30 -4.23 1.12 -16.94
N ASP A 31 -3.15 1.75 -17.40
CA ASP A 31 -2.91 2.04 -18.82
C ASP A 31 -2.84 0.73 -19.63
N MET A 32 -2.10 -0.27 -19.13
CA MET A 32 -1.99 -1.57 -19.77
C MET A 32 -3.35 -2.27 -19.88
N ALA A 33 -4.13 -2.27 -18.79
CA ALA A 33 -5.46 -2.89 -18.77
C ALA A 33 -6.43 -2.16 -19.70
N ALA A 34 -6.45 -0.83 -19.68
CA ALA A 34 -7.29 -0.03 -20.56
C ALA A 34 -6.93 -0.24 -22.04
N ALA A 35 -5.63 -0.25 -22.38
CA ALA A 35 -5.17 -0.51 -23.73
C ALA A 35 -5.60 -1.90 -24.23
N GLU A 36 -5.50 -2.94 -23.40
CA GLU A 36 -5.92 -4.30 -23.74
C GLU A 36 -7.42 -4.39 -23.97
N ILE A 37 -8.23 -3.81 -23.08
CA ILE A 37 -9.69 -3.81 -23.20
C ILE A 37 -10.10 -3.05 -24.46
N ASN A 38 -9.47 -1.90 -24.72
CA ASN A 38 -9.77 -1.06 -25.88
C ASN A 38 -9.39 -1.74 -27.19
N ALA A 39 -8.24 -2.43 -27.25
CA ALA A 39 -7.83 -3.21 -28.42
C ALA A 39 -8.81 -4.35 -28.73
N ASN A 40 -9.51 -4.88 -27.74
CA ASN A 40 -10.54 -5.90 -27.90
C ASN A 40 -11.96 -5.33 -28.11
N GLY A 41 -12.08 -4.04 -28.46
CA GLY A 41 -13.36 -3.40 -28.81
C GLY A 41 -14.06 -2.72 -27.64
N GLY A 42 -13.40 -2.57 -26.50
CA GLY A 42 -13.92 -1.90 -25.32
C GLY A 42 -14.96 -2.72 -24.57
N ILE A 43 -15.66 -2.10 -23.64
CA ILE A 43 -16.74 -2.72 -22.86
C ILE A 43 -18.07 -2.37 -23.53
N MET A 44 -18.79 -3.37 -24.03
CA MET A 44 -20.04 -3.18 -24.77
C MET A 44 -19.91 -2.19 -25.95
N GLY A 45 -18.75 -2.17 -26.63
CA GLY A 45 -18.43 -1.25 -27.73
C GLY A 45 -18.00 0.15 -27.30
N ARG A 46 -17.86 0.42 -26.00
CA ARG A 46 -17.39 1.71 -25.46
C ARG A 46 -15.93 1.59 -25.06
N GLN A 47 -15.12 2.56 -25.47
CA GLN A 47 -13.70 2.63 -25.11
C GLN A 47 -13.53 3.13 -23.66
N ILE A 48 -12.46 2.69 -22.99
CA ILE A 48 -12.06 3.20 -21.68
C ILE A 48 -11.18 4.42 -21.89
N GLU A 49 -11.48 5.51 -21.17
CA GLU A 49 -10.69 6.72 -21.04
C GLU A 49 -10.29 6.93 -19.59
N LEU A 50 -8.98 7.02 -19.32
CA LEU A 50 -8.43 7.27 -17.97
C LEU A 50 -8.12 8.76 -17.80
N VAL A 51 -8.61 9.37 -16.73
CA VAL A 51 -8.39 10.77 -16.37
C VAL A 51 -7.63 10.82 -15.04
N TYR A 52 -6.38 11.24 -15.09
CA TYR A 52 -5.46 11.21 -13.94
C TYR A 52 -5.45 12.51 -13.16
N GLU A 53 -5.43 12.40 -11.84
CA GLU A 53 -5.21 13.51 -10.91
C GLU A 53 -4.23 13.09 -9.80
N ASP A 54 -3.27 13.98 -9.53
CA ASP A 54 -2.28 13.77 -8.46
C ASP A 54 -2.88 14.02 -7.08
N SER A 55 -2.86 13.00 -6.23
CA SER A 55 -3.31 13.07 -4.84
C SER A 55 -2.23 13.55 -3.87
N GLU A 56 -0.96 13.62 -4.32
CA GLU A 56 0.21 13.93 -3.48
C GLU A 56 0.31 13.06 -2.21
N ALA A 57 -0.34 11.89 -2.19
CA ALA A 57 -0.58 11.05 -1.01
C ALA A 57 -1.27 11.80 0.16
N ASN A 58 -1.94 12.93 -0.10
CA ASN A 58 -2.61 13.79 0.87
C ASN A 58 -4.13 13.62 0.79
N PRO A 59 -4.83 13.28 1.89
CA PRO A 59 -6.27 13.09 1.88
C PRO A 59 -7.08 14.31 1.43
N ALA A 60 -6.67 15.53 1.85
CA ALA A 60 -7.39 16.76 1.48
C ALA A 60 -7.24 17.08 -0.01
N VAL A 61 -6.04 16.90 -0.58
CA VAL A 61 -5.78 17.05 -2.01
C VAL A 61 -6.59 16.00 -2.78
N ALA A 62 -6.56 14.75 -2.34
CA ALA A 62 -7.30 13.65 -2.98
C ALA A 62 -8.82 13.93 -3.06
N VAL A 63 -9.42 14.52 -2.01
CA VAL A 63 -10.83 14.93 -2.01
C VAL A 63 -11.09 15.98 -3.09
N GLN A 64 -10.29 17.06 -3.15
CA GLN A 64 -10.44 18.11 -4.15
C GLN A 64 -10.33 17.55 -5.59
N LYS A 65 -9.39 16.64 -5.81
CA LYS A 65 -9.18 15.99 -7.11
C LYS A 65 -10.34 15.06 -7.47
N ALA A 66 -10.87 14.30 -6.52
CA ALA A 66 -12.04 13.45 -6.71
C ALA A 66 -13.30 14.27 -7.05
N GLU A 67 -13.53 15.38 -6.35
CA GLU A 67 -14.64 16.28 -6.64
C GLU A 67 -14.51 16.90 -8.04
N LYS A 68 -13.32 17.35 -8.44
CA LYS A 68 -13.04 17.84 -9.80
C LYS A 68 -13.36 16.79 -10.85
N LEU A 69 -12.90 15.55 -10.65
CA LEU A 69 -13.14 14.45 -11.59
C LEU A 69 -14.64 14.18 -11.79
N TYR A 70 -15.45 14.24 -10.72
CA TYR A 70 -16.88 14.04 -10.84
C TYR A 70 -17.63 15.24 -11.42
N THR A 71 -17.26 16.47 -11.05
CA THR A 71 -18.04 17.68 -11.40
C THR A 71 -17.61 18.32 -12.72
N SER A 72 -16.31 18.34 -13.01
CA SER A 72 -15.75 19.00 -14.19
C SER A 72 -15.42 18.04 -15.31
N GLU A 73 -14.84 16.88 -14.97
CA GLU A 73 -14.42 15.86 -15.93
C GLU A 73 -15.52 14.84 -16.24
N ASN A 74 -16.63 14.84 -15.46
CA ASN A 74 -17.79 13.95 -15.63
C ASN A 74 -17.43 12.47 -15.74
N VAL A 75 -16.47 11.98 -14.92
CA VAL A 75 -16.10 10.57 -14.91
C VAL A 75 -17.23 9.67 -14.38
N ASP A 76 -17.29 8.44 -14.87
CA ASP A 76 -18.32 7.48 -14.47
C ASP A 76 -18.09 6.94 -13.06
N PHE A 77 -16.84 6.63 -12.71
CA PHE A 77 -16.42 6.20 -11.36
C PHE A 77 -14.94 6.52 -11.11
N LEU A 78 -14.48 6.32 -9.88
CA LEU A 78 -13.08 6.55 -9.47
C LEU A 78 -12.34 5.23 -9.22
N THR A 79 -11.05 5.26 -9.48
CA THR A 79 -10.10 4.22 -9.05
C THR A 79 -8.79 4.85 -8.58
N GLY A 80 -7.84 4.00 -8.17
CA GLY A 80 -6.56 4.44 -7.62
C GLY A 80 -6.58 4.48 -6.10
N THR A 81 -6.06 5.55 -5.54
CA THR A 81 -5.82 5.80 -4.11
C THR A 81 -4.82 4.82 -3.49
N VAL A 82 -3.67 5.35 -3.06
CA VAL A 82 -2.60 4.60 -2.39
C VAL A 82 -2.64 4.85 -0.88
N ASN A 83 -2.80 6.10 -0.48
CA ASN A 83 -2.93 6.48 0.93
C ASN A 83 -4.31 6.06 1.47
N SER A 84 -4.34 5.24 2.53
CA SER A 84 -5.61 4.71 3.07
C SER A 84 -6.51 5.80 3.67
N GLY A 85 -5.93 6.86 4.24
CA GLY A 85 -6.70 8.03 4.68
C GLY A 85 -7.36 8.77 3.50
N ALA A 86 -6.64 8.88 2.37
CA ALA A 86 -7.20 9.41 1.13
C ALA A 86 -8.32 8.53 0.60
N THR A 87 -8.18 7.19 0.65
CA THR A 87 -9.24 6.27 0.23
C THR A 87 -10.52 6.47 1.03
N LEU A 88 -10.41 6.55 2.36
CA LEU A 88 -11.57 6.80 3.24
C LEU A 88 -12.25 8.13 2.90
N ALA A 89 -11.47 9.19 2.69
CA ALA A 89 -12.00 10.52 2.39
C ALA A 89 -12.63 10.58 0.98
N VAL A 90 -11.99 10.01 -0.04
CA VAL A 90 -12.51 9.92 -1.42
C VAL A 90 -13.74 8.99 -1.48
N GLY A 91 -13.78 7.94 -0.66
CA GLY A 91 -14.95 7.08 -0.52
C GLY A 91 -16.21 7.86 -0.12
N GLN A 92 -16.08 8.83 0.79
CA GLN A 92 -17.19 9.73 1.15
C GLN A 92 -17.60 10.67 0.01
N VAL A 93 -16.63 11.09 -0.85
CA VAL A 93 -16.96 11.86 -2.06
C VAL A 93 -17.76 11.00 -3.03
N ALA A 94 -17.33 9.76 -3.27
CA ALA A 94 -18.02 8.81 -4.14
C ALA A 94 -19.45 8.53 -3.63
N GLU A 95 -19.62 8.32 -2.34
CA GLU A 95 -20.91 8.08 -1.71
C GLU A 95 -21.85 9.27 -1.89
N ARG A 96 -21.41 10.51 -1.60
CA ARG A 96 -22.21 11.72 -1.82
C ARG A 96 -22.59 11.93 -3.28
N ALA A 97 -21.72 11.52 -4.21
CA ALA A 97 -21.97 11.59 -5.65
C ALA A 97 -22.85 10.43 -6.17
N GLY A 98 -23.17 9.44 -5.35
CA GLY A 98 -23.88 8.22 -5.78
C GLY A 98 -23.09 7.41 -6.81
N LYS A 99 -21.75 7.49 -6.79
CA LYS A 99 -20.82 6.84 -7.72
C LYS A 99 -19.88 5.89 -6.98
N LEU A 100 -19.07 5.14 -7.70
CA LEU A 100 -18.21 4.09 -7.15
C LEU A 100 -16.74 4.54 -7.01
N LEU A 101 -16.05 4.00 -6.01
CA LEU A 101 -14.59 4.00 -5.89
C LEU A 101 -14.08 2.56 -5.80
N ALA A 102 -13.19 2.17 -6.71
CA ALA A 102 -12.43 0.91 -6.63
C ALA A 102 -11.00 1.21 -6.21
N THR A 103 -10.64 0.94 -4.95
CA THR A 103 -9.25 1.18 -4.47
C THR A 103 -8.29 0.08 -4.91
N THR A 104 -7.07 0.45 -5.31
CA THR A 104 -6.07 -0.45 -5.89
C THR A 104 -5.01 -0.91 -4.91
N VAL A 105 -4.56 -0.06 -3.97
CA VAL A 105 -3.36 -0.31 -3.15
C VAL A 105 -3.61 -0.16 -1.65
N SER A 106 -4.55 0.67 -1.24
CA SER A 106 -4.78 1.00 0.17
C SER A 106 -5.04 -0.23 1.06
N PHE A 107 -4.28 -0.41 2.13
CA PHE A 107 -4.29 -1.64 2.94
C PHE A 107 -5.13 -1.57 4.21
N SER A 108 -5.52 -0.37 4.72
CA SER A 108 -6.25 -0.27 5.99
C SER A 108 -7.49 -1.16 6.01
N ASP A 109 -7.66 -1.92 7.08
CA ASP A 109 -8.83 -2.78 7.28
C ASP A 109 -10.12 -1.97 7.42
N ALA A 110 -10.04 -0.73 7.92
CA ALA A 110 -11.18 0.15 8.10
C ALA A 110 -11.95 0.44 6.81
N ILE A 111 -11.29 0.44 5.64
CA ILE A 111 -11.90 0.78 4.34
C ILE A 111 -13.09 -0.14 4.00
N THR A 112 -12.98 -1.43 4.32
CA THR A 112 -14.05 -2.43 4.11
C THR A 112 -14.48 -3.07 5.43
N GLY A 113 -14.13 -2.48 6.57
CA GLY A 113 -14.49 -2.84 7.93
C GLY A 113 -15.40 -1.80 8.57
N ASP A 114 -14.95 -1.23 9.69
CA ASP A 114 -15.72 -0.31 10.54
C ASP A 114 -16.09 1.04 9.87
N LYS A 115 -15.32 1.45 8.84
CA LYS A 115 -15.57 2.66 8.04
C LYS A 115 -16.01 2.35 6.60
N CYS A 116 -16.58 1.16 6.38
CA CYS A 116 -17.00 0.78 5.03
C CYS A 116 -18.13 1.69 4.50
N SER A 117 -18.11 1.88 3.19
CA SER A 117 -19.19 2.54 2.44
C SER A 117 -19.67 1.60 1.34
N PRO A 118 -20.98 1.58 1.03
CA PRO A 118 -21.52 0.75 -0.05
C PRO A 118 -20.99 1.13 -1.44
N ASN A 119 -20.36 2.29 -1.54
CA ASN A 119 -19.79 2.81 -2.79
C ASN A 119 -18.29 2.52 -2.95
N VAL A 120 -17.65 1.86 -1.96
CA VAL A 120 -16.22 1.58 -1.98
C VAL A 120 -15.94 0.10 -2.12
N PHE A 121 -15.17 -0.27 -3.14
CA PHE A 121 -14.74 -1.63 -3.43
C PHE A 121 -13.23 -1.73 -3.35
N ARG A 122 -12.75 -2.86 -2.82
CA ARG A 122 -11.31 -3.18 -2.70
C ARG A 122 -10.95 -4.29 -3.67
N VAL A 123 -9.88 -4.11 -4.45
CA VAL A 123 -9.34 -5.15 -5.35
C VAL A 123 -8.03 -5.76 -4.84
N ASN A 124 -7.46 -5.23 -3.76
CA ASN A 124 -6.22 -5.73 -3.15
C ASN A 124 -6.47 -6.40 -1.79
N ALA A 125 -5.48 -7.14 -1.30
CA ALA A 125 -5.50 -7.70 0.05
C ALA A 125 -5.52 -6.59 1.11
N ARG A 126 -6.24 -6.81 2.22
CA ARG A 126 -6.23 -5.92 3.38
C ARG A 126 -5.10 -6.27 4.36
N ALA A 127 -4.79 -5.34 5.28
CA ALA A 127 -3.73 -5.51 6.27
C ALA A 127 -3.86 -6.80 7.08
N GLY A 128 -5.07 -7.12 7.57
CA GLY A 128 -5.32 -8.35 8.34
C GLY A 128 -5.01 -9.65 7.59
N GLN A 129 -5.26 -9.70 6.27
CA GLN A 129 -4.94 -10.87 5.46
C GLN A 129 -3.42 -11.07 5.33
N GLN A 130 -2.68 -9.99 5.04
CA GLN A 130 -1.23 -10.03 4.93
C GLN A 130 -0.58 -10.37 6.29
N SER A 131 -1.09 -9.77 7.34
CA SER A 131 -0.61 -9.98 8.71
C SER A 131 -0.80 -11.41 9.18
N ALA A 132 -1.92 -12.06 8.86
CA ALA A 132 -2.18 -13.45 9.21
C ALA A 132 -1.16 -14.40 8.57
N ALA A 133 -0.80 -14.17 7.30
CA ALA A 133 0.23 -14.97 6.61
C ALA A 133 1.60 -14.80 7.27
N LEU A 134 1.97 -13.56 7.61
CA LEU A 134 3.25 -13.27 8.25
C LEU A 134 3.32 -13.78 9.70
N ALA A 135 2.21 -13.71 10.45
CA ALA A 135 2.12 -14.28 11.79
C ALA A 135 2.26 -15.82 11.77
N ALA A 136 1.76 -16.49 10.73
CA ALA A 136 1.98 -17.92 10.55
C ALA A 136 3.48 -18.26 10.40
N TRP A 137 4.23 -17.41 9.69
CA TRP A 137 5.69 -17.52 9.60
C TRP A 137 6.35 -17.33 10.97
N VAL A 138 5.95 -16.31 11.75
CA VAL A 138 6.47 -16.09 13.12
C VAL A 138 6.23 -17.32 14.00
N LYS A 139 5.04 -17.89 13.94
CA LYS A 139 4.71 -19.11 14.69
C LYS A 139 5.66 -20.28 14.39
N GLN A 140 6.04 -20.42 13.14
CA GLN A 140 6.88 -21.53 12.68
C GLN A 140 8.37 -21.29 12.94
N GLU A 141 8.88 -20.11 12.60
CA GLU A 141 10.32 -19.84 12.57
C GLU A 141 10.83 -19.16 13.85
N GLN A 142 9.97 -18.41 14.53
CA GLN A 142 10.34 -17.65 15.74
C GLN A 142 9.21 -17.67 16.80
N PRO A 143 8.84 -18.85 17.30
CA PRO A 143 7.76 -18.98 18.27
C PRO A 143 8.09 -18.24 19.57
N GLY A 144 7.16 -17.41 20.04
CA GLY A 144 7.32 -16.62 21.27
C GLY A 144 8.19 -15.38 21.11
N ALA A 145 8.55 -14.98 19.88
CA ALA A 145 9.43 -13.84 19.62
C ALA A 145 8.92 -12.54 20.23
N LYS A 146 9.86 -11.73 20.74
CA LYS A 146 9.63 -10.35 21.18
C LYS A 146 9.63 -9.42 19.98
N ILE A 147 8.50 -8.78 19.71
CA ILE A 147 8.29 -7.96 18.52
C ILE A 147 8.15 -6.49 18.92
N PHE A 148 8.97 -5.63 18.29
CA PHE A 148 8.80 -4.19 18.33
C PHE A 148 8.21 -3.70 17.00
N TYR A 149 7.31 -2.71 17.04
CA TYR A 149 6.61 -2.21 15.87
C TYR A 149 7.04 -0.77 15.54
N LEU A 150 7.35 -0.49 14.26
CA LEU A 150 7.63 0.84 13.76
C LEU A 150 6.78 1.10 12.51
N GLY A 151 5.81 1.98 12.62
CA GLY A 151 4.90 2.32 11.51
C GLY A 151 4.90 3.81 11.18
N PRO A 152 4.42 4.21 9.99
CA PRO A 152 4.14 5.60 9.71
C PRO A 152 2.87 6.06 10.43
N ASP A 153 2.88 7.31 10.91
CA ASP A 153 1.81 7.88 11.73
C ASP A 153 0.63 8.39 10.88
N TYR A 154 -0.07 7.46 10.24
CA TYR A 154 -1.33 7.71 9.55
C TYR A 154 -2.17 6.43 9.45
N GLU A 155 -3.36 6.49 8.84
CA GLU A 155 -4.37 5.42 8.84
C GLU A 155 -3.80 4.04 8.45
N MET A 156 -3.05 3.94 7.34
CA MET A 156 -2.49 2.65 6.89
C MET A 156 -1.47 2.11 7.90
N GLY A 157 -0.54 2.96 8.36
CA GLY A 157 0.52 2.52 9.28
C GLY A 157 -0.05 1.99 10.60
N ARG A 158 -0.99 2.72 11.18
CA ARG A 158 -1.66 2.31 12.43
C ARG A 158 -2.49 1.03 12.25
N SER A 159 -3.30 0.96 11.18
CA SER A 159 -4.11 -0.23 10.87
C SER A 159 -3.24 -1.47 10.60
N THR A 160 -2.14 -1.32 9.87
CA THR A 160 -1.26 -2.43 9.51
C THR A 160 -0.47 -2.93 10.71
N VAL A 161 0.04 -2.03 11.56
CA VAL A 161 0.70 -2.40 12.82
C VAL A 161 -0.28 -3.10 13.75
N ALA A 162 -1.49 -2.55 13.94
CA ALA A 162 -2.51 -3.16 14.79
C ALA A 162 -2.90 -4.56 14.30
N ALA A 163 -3.12 -4.72 13.00
CA ALA A 163 -3.47 -6.02 12.42
C ALA A 163 -2.35 -7.06 12.58
N PHE A 164 -1.08 -6.66 12.41
CA PHE A 164 0.02 -7.61 12.61
C PHE A 164 0.23 -7.92 14.09
N LYS A 165 0.14 -6.93 14.96
CA LYS A 165 0.24 -7.11 16.42
C LYS A 165 -0.80 -8.11 16.92
N GLU A 166 -2.07 -7.94 16.56
CA GLU A 166 -3.16 -8.85 16.91
C GLU A 166 -2.87 -10.29 16.44
N ASN A 167 -2.52 -10.48 15.16
CA ASN A 167 -2.23 -11.79 14.61
C ASN A 167 -0.97 -12.43 15.23
N ALA A 168 0.07 -11.65 15.52
CA ALA A 168 1.29 -12.12 16.15
C ALA A 168 1.05 -12.57 17.61
N GLU A 169 0.26 -11.81 18.37
CA GLU A 169 -0.15 -12.17 19.75
C GLU A 169 -1.01 -13.45 19.76
N LEU A 170 -1.91 -13.63 18.79
CA LEU A 170 -2.70 -14.86 18.64
C LEU A 170 -1.85 -16.12 18.42
N VAL A 171 -0.66 -15.98 17.85
CA VAL A 171 0.28 -17.09 17.65
C VAL A 171 1.33 -17.20 18.75
N GLY A 172 1.23 -16.38 19.80
CA GLY A 172 2.07 -16.46 21.00
C GLY A 172 3.30 -15.56 21.01
N ALA A 173 3.43 -14.61 20.08
CA ALA A 173 4.48 -13.61 20.14
C ALA A 173 4.21 -12.54 21.23
N GLU A 174 5.27 -11.91 21.75
CA GLU A 174 5.22 -10.87 22.77
C GLU A 174 5.40 -9.49 22.14
N SER A 175 4.45 -8.58 22.33
CA SER A 175 4.57 -7.18 21.91
C SER A 175 5.38 -6.39 22.94
N VAL A 176 6.60 -5.93 22.60
CA VAL A 176 7.50 -5.23 23.52
C VAL A 176 7.58 -3.72 23.32
N GLY A 177 6.87 -3.16 22.34
CA GLY A 177 6.74 -1.73 22.16
C GLY A 177 6.38 -1.33 20.74
N GLU A 178 5.98 -0.07 20.58
CA GLU A 178 5.62 0.50 19.30
C GLU A 178 5.98 1.98 19.21
N VAL A 179 6.27 2.43 17.99
CA VAL A 179 6.47 3.84 17.64
C VAL A 179 5.86 4.13 16.29
N PHE A 180 5.41 5.37 16.12
CA PHE A 180 4.91 5.87 14.85
C PHE A 180 5.67 7.13 14.44
N ALA A 181 6.21 7.13 13.21
CA ALA A 181 6.93 8.25 12.63
C ALA A 181 6.00 9.01 11.66
N PRO A 182 6.01 10.35 11.66
CA PRO A 182 5.27 11.10 10.66
C PRO A 182 5.61 10.65 9.24
N LEU A 183 4.63 10.71 8.33
CA LEU A 183 4.87 10.48 6.91
C LEU A 183 5.90 11.47 6.38
N ASP A 184 6.79 11.03 5.49
CA ASP A 184 7.93 11.79 4.96
C ASP A 184 8.97 12.19 6.02
N SER A 185 9.12 11.38 7.08
CA SER A 185 10.17 11.56 8.09
C SER A 185 11.55 11.50 7.48
N LYS A 186 12.38 12.51 7.79
CA LYS A 186 13.77 12.59 7.31
C LYS A 186 14.74 11.91 8.27
N ASP A 187 14.37 11.80 9.55
CA ASP A 187 15.19 11.24 10.61
C ASP A 187 14.40 10.23 11.45
N TYR A 188 14.86 8.98 11.41
CA TYR A 188 14.33 7.85 12.19
C TYR A 188 15.18 7.53 13.42
N SER A 189 16.40 8.12 13.55
CA SER A 189 17.36 7.81 14.61
C SER A 189 16.79 8.03 16.01
N GLN A 190 15.91 9.02 16.17
CA GLN A 190 15.21 9.32 17.42
C GLN A 190 14.39 8.15 17.98
N TYR A 191 13.97 7.19 17.14
CA TYR A 191 13.20 6.03 17.56
C TYR A 191 14.07 4.83 17.94
N PHE A 192 15.34 4.79 17.49
CA PHE A 192 16.21 3.61 17.66
C PHE A 192 16.59 3.33 19.10
N GLY A 193 16.67 4.38 19.96
CA GLY A 193 16.86 4.20 21.38
C GLY A 193 15.74 3.37 22.03
N ARG A 194 14.50 3.57 21.62
CA ARG A 194 13.34 2.79 22.12
C ARG A 194 13.38 1.36 21.61
N VAL A 195 13.72 1.14 20.35
CA VAL A 195 13.90 -0.21 19.78
C VAL A 195 14.93 -0.99 20.57
N ARG A 196 16.14 -0.42 20.78
CA ARG A 196 17.22 -1.08 21.52
C ARG A 196 16.87 -1.35 22.97
N SER A 197 16.19 -0.40 23.63
CA SER A 197 15.79 -0.59 25.05
C SER A 197 14.78 -1.70 25.24
N ALA A 198 13.93 -1.93 24.26
CA ALA A 198 12.94 -3.01 24.28
C ALA A 198 13.55 -4.40 24.03
N ARG A 199 14.77 -4.47 23.49
CA ARG A 199 15.49 -5.71 23.14
C ARG A 199 14.62 -6.72 22.37
N PRO A 200 14.02 -6.30 21.23
CA PRO A 200 13.22 -7.22 20.44
C PRO A 200 14.10 -8.23 19.71
N GLU A 201 13.51 -9.37 19.33
CA GLU A 201 14.08 -10.34 18.40
C GLU A 201 13.62 -10.04 16.96
N VAL A 202 12.44 -9.42 16.86
CA VAL A 202 11.81 -9.05 15.60
C VAL A 202 11.47 -7.56 15.60
N LEU A 203 11.79 -6.86 14.53
CA LEU A 203 11.28 -5.53 14.22
C LEU A 203 10.27 -5.66 13.07
N TYR A 204 9.01 -5.32 13.34
CA TYR A 204 8.02 -5.19 12.28
C TYR A 204 7.88 -3.74 11.83
N THR A 205 7.87 -3.51 10.52
CA THR A 205 7.63 -2.16 9.98
C THR A 205 6.61 -2.15 8.86
N SER A 206 5.78 -1.11 8.79
CA SER A 206 4.85 -0.83 7.70
C SER A 206 5.19 0.46 6.95
N VAL A 207 6.40 0.97 7.15
CA VAL A 207 6.92 2.12 6.40
C VAL A 207 7.03 1.75 4.92
N ALA A 208 6.66 2.66 4.02
CA ALA A 208 6.58 2.40 2.58
C ALA A 208 7.12 3.57 1.75
N GLY A 209 7.36 3.32 0.45
CA GLY A 209 7.84 4.33 -0.49
C GLY A 209 9.26 4.82 -0.16
N ASN A 210 9.50 6.11 -0.37
CA ASN A 210 10.82 6.72 -0.11
C ASN A 210 11.22 6.70 1.37
N ASP A 211 10.25 6.64 2.28
CA ASP A 211 10.50 6.54 3.71
C ASP A 211 11.18 5.23 4.08
N THR A 212 10.91 4.15 3.37
CA THR A 212 11.57 2.86 3.58
C THR A 212 13.07 2.95 3.33
N VAL A 213 13.48 3.59 2.24
CA VAL A 213 14.91 3.75 1.91
C VAL A 213 15.61 4.47 3.06
N ARG A 214 15.02 5.58 3.53
CA ARG A 214 15.58 6.36 4.65
C ARG A 214 15.66 5.56 5.95
N LEU A 215 14.58 4.83 6.28
CA LEU A 215 14.54 4.00 7.48
C LEU A 215 15.63 2.92 7.45
N PHE A 216 15.72 2.14 6.39
CA PHE A 216 16.65 1.02 6.29
C PHE A 216 18.11 1.50 6.24
N THR A 217 18.40 2.58 5.49
CA THR A 217 19.74 3.20 5.50
C THR A 217 20.14 3.62 6.91
N GLN A 218 19.27 4.32 7.63
CA GLN A 218 19.58 4.77 8.98
C GLN A 218 19.64 3.59 9.97
N MET A 219 18.80 2.57 9.86
CA MET A 219 18.92 1.37 10.69
C MET A 219 20.28 0.67 10.50
N LYS A 220 20.77 0.60 9.25
CA LYS A 220 22.11 0.06 8.95
C LYS A 220 23.20 0.96 9.54
N ASP A 221 23.18 2.27 9.26
CA ASP A 221 24.20 3.23 9.72
C ASP A 221 24.32 3.26 11.25
N PHE A 222 23.21 3.09 11.93
CA PHE A 222 23.18 3.06 13.41
C PHE A 222 23.31 1.65 13.99
N GLY A 223 23.54 0.60 13.19
CA GLY A 223 23.68 -0.78 13.69
C GLY A 223 22.40 -1.32 14.39
N VAL A 224 21.23 -0.91 13.93
CA VAL A 224 19.93 -1.38 14.49
C VAL A 224 19.55 -2.73 13.93
N LEU A 225 20.03 -3.06 12.73
CA LEU A 225 19.74 -4.33 12.07
C LEU A 225 20.47 -5.52 12.68
N ASP A 226 21.53 -5.28 13.47
CA ASP A 226 22.37 -6.34 13.99
C ASP A 226 21.61 -7.25 14.96
N GLY A 227 21.47 -8.51 14.58
CA GLY A 227 20.77 -9.52 15.38
C GLY A 227 19.25 -9.41 15.39
N LEU A 228 18.65 -8.55 14.55
CA LEU A 228 17.21 -8.43 14.40
C LEU A 228 16.72 -9.13 13.13
N THR A 229 15.63 -9.88 13.25
CA THR A 229 14.80 -10.23 12.09
C THR A 229 13.89 -9.06 11.74
N VAL A 230 13.94 -8.57 10.50
CA VAL A 230 13.06 -7.48 10.07
C VAL A 230 11.91 -8.03 9.25
N LEU A 231 10.70 -7.86 9.76
CA LEU A 231 9.47 -8.20 9.08
C LEU A 231 8.76 -6.91 8.61
N GLY A 232 7.95 -7.01 7.57
CA GLY A 232 7.19 -5.84 7.18
C GLY A 232 5.99 -6.10 6.29
N ALA A 233 5.22 -5.02 6.07
CA ALA A 233 4.10 -5.02 5.15
C ALA A 233 4.57 -5.20 3.70
N SER A 234 3.71 -5.70 2.82
CA SER A 234 4.03 -5.99 1.41
C SER A 234 4.51 -4.77 0.60
N GLY A 235 4.17 -3.55 1.04
CA GLY A 235 4.61 -2.31 0.41
C GLY A 235 5.91 -1.73 0.98
N THR A 236 6.53 -2.38 1.96
CA THR A 236 7.75 -1.88 2.61
C THR A 236 8.96 -2.02 1.69
N VAL A 237 9.38 -3.22 1.38
CA VAL A 237 10.45 -3.47 0.39
C VAL A 237 9.82 -3.99 -0.90
N THR A 238 10.08 -3.32 -1.99
CA THR A 238 9.49 -3.59 -3.31
C THR A 238 10.58 -3.59 -4.38
N GLY A 239 10.28 -4.10 -5.57
CA GLY A 239 11.21 -4.06 -6.71
C GLY A 239 11.70 -2.65 -7.06
N GLN A 240 10.95 -1.60 -6.72
CA GLN A 240 11.33 -0.22 -7.00
C GLN A 240 12.34 0.36 -6.01
N ASN A 241 12.29 -0.04 -4.73
CA ASN A 241 13.13 0.55 -3.69
C ASN A 241 14.25 -0.36 -3.19
N ILE A 242 14.18 -1.68 -3.48
CA ILE A 242 15.18 -2.65 -3.01
C ILE A 242 16.61 -2.30 -3.49
N GLY A 243 16.77 -1.81 -4.72
CA GLY A 243 18.07 -1.39 -5.24
C GLY A 243 18.65 -0.18 -4.51
N ALA A 244 17.80 0.76 -4.06
CA ALA A 244 18.22 1.91 -3.28
C ALA A 244 18.48 1.56 -1.79
N ILE A 245 17.81 0.55 -1.25
CA ILE A 245 18.02 0.04 0.11
C ILE A 245 19.33 -0.78 0.17
N GLY A 246 19.62 -1.53 -0.90
CA GLY A 246 20.82 -2.38 -0.99
C GLY A 246 20.86 -3.45 0.10
N ASP A 247 22.06 -3.72 0.63
CA ASP A 247 22.30 -4.75 1.63
C ASP A 247 21.52 -4.58 2.92
N ALA A 248 20.98 -3.38 3.20
CA ALA A 248 20.14 -3.16 4.36
C ALA A 248 18.79 -3.92 4.27
N ALA A 249 18.41 -4.42 3.08
CA ALA A 249 17.22 -5.24 2.88
C ALA A 249 17.49 -6.74 3.03
N GLU A 250 18.75 -7.17 3.26
CA GLU A 250 19.06 -8.59 3.43
C GLU A 250 18.31 -9.18 4.63
N GLY A 251 17.71 -10.35 4.43
CA GLY A 251 16.93 -11.02 5.46
C GLY A 251 15.55 -10.40 5.76
N PHE A 252 15.14 -9.36 5.03
CA PHE A 252 13.78 -8.81 5.16
C PHE A 252 12.73 -9.81 4.69
N ILE A 253 11.69 -10.01 5.49
CA ILE A 253 10.61 -10.96 5.22
C ILE A 253 9.26 -10.23 5.18
N THR A 254 8.46 -10.55 4.18
CA THR A 254 7.13 -9.97 4.00
C THR A 254 6.15 -10.96 3.39
N GLY A 255 4.86 -10.79 3.70
CA GLY A 255 3.78 -11.48 3.00
C GLY A 255 3.31 -10.63 1.80
N VAL A 256 3.41 -11.17 0.60
CA VAL A 256 2.98 -10.48 -0.63
C VAL A 256 1.81 -11.20 -1.31
N GLY A 257 0.89 -10.43 -1.88
CA GLY A 257 -0.22 -10.98 -2.67
C GLY A 257 0.19 -11.34 -4.11
N TYR A 258 1.36 -10.86 -4.56
CA TYR A 258 1.90 -11.10 -5.90
C TYR A 258 3.42 -11.04 -5.89
N SER A 259 4.06 -11.85 -6.73
CA SER A 259 5.50 -11.80 -6.99
C SER A 259 5.77 -11.99 -8.49
N PRO A 260 6.66 -11.20 -9.10
CA PRO A 260 7.10 -11.43 -10.48
C PRO A 260 7.84 -12.74 -10.65
N LEU A 261 8.24 -13.40 -9.56
CA LEU A 261 8.94 -14.68 -9.56
C LEU A 261 8.01 -15.89 -9.59
N ILE A 262 6.68 -15.70 -9.62
CA ILE A 262 5.73 -16.81 -9.76
C ILE A 262 5.97 -17.53 -11.08
N ASP A 263 6.27 -18.84 -11.00
CA ASP A 263 6.58 -19.66 -12.17
C ASP A 263 5.30 -20.19 -12.84
N SER A 264 4.59 -19.30 -13.55
CA SER A 264 3.50 -19.66 -14.44
C SER A 264 3.62 -18.95 -15.78
N SER A 265 3.04 -19.54 -16.83
CA SER A 265 3.03 -18.96 -18.18
C SER A 265 2.34 -17.60 -18.21
N GLU A 266 1.23 -17.46 -17.48
CA GLU A 266 0.46 -16.22 -17.35
C GLU A 266 1.28 -15.11 -16.69
N ASN A 267 1.99 -15.45 -15.60
CA ASN A 267 2.84 -14.47 -14.92
C ASN A 267 4.02 -14.04 -15.78
N LYS A 268 4.68 -14.98 -16.47
CA LYS A 268 5.78 -14.64 -17.40
C LYS A 268 5.31 -13.69 -18.49
N ALA A 269 4.17 -13.96 -19.11
CA ALA A 269 3.57 -13.08 -20.12
C ALA A 269 3.19 -11.70 -19.55
N PHE A 270 2.69 -11.65 -18.31
CA PHE A 270 2.39 -10.39 -17.65
C PHE A 270 3.66 -9.58 -17.36
N VAL A 271 4.70 -10.22 -16.81
CA VAL A 271 5.99 -9.55 -16.48
C VAL A 271 6.67 -9.02 -17.74
N GLU A 272 6.64 -9.77 -18.84
CA GLU A 272 7.21 -9.33 -20.13
C GLU A 272 6.47 -8.11 -20.72
N LYS A 273 5.17 -8.04 -20.48
CA LYS A 273 4.30 -6.96 -21.00
C LYS A 273 4.34 -5.71 -20.12
N PHE A 274 4.48 -5.87 -18.79
CA PHE A 274 4.50 -4.77 -17.80
C PHE A 274 5.84 -4.04 -17.78
#